data_e77963f3b58e971eca6c4bc810d202aa
#
_entry.id   e77963f3b58e971eca6c4bc810d202aa
#
_cell.length_a   1.000
_cell.length_b   1.000
_cell.length_c   1.000
_cell.angle_alpha   90.00
_cell.angle_beta   90.00
_cell.angle_gamma   90.00
#
_symmetry.space_group_name_H-M   'P 1'
#
loop_
_entity.id
_entity.type
_entity.pdbx_description
1 polymer ?
#
loop_
_entity_poly.entity_id
_entity_poly.type
_entity_poly.pdbx_seq_one_letter_code
_entity_poly.pdbx_strand_id
1 'polypeptide(L)'
;QRQQWLREAVSQALAGPGAAHAELQRCLRVLAGPCPGEAAPERGLGDTGGHEGALAELAELCESLDNATDFCSLGGLEVVLELLGHRWPPLRAGAARLLGSCAQNLPEAQARALALGALPALLGVLRGDPDPRVPPAALFAISCLVRAQPEGLQQLEALGGLEVLGGALQSPHPPLRARAAFLLHCLLKEHPRLKAPLVQQGLVPRAAALLRSEHDGAHEHGLGTLCR
;
A
#
# COMPACT_ATOMS: atom_id res chain seq x y z
N GLN A 1 16.83 -15.67 17.41
CA GLN A 1 15.66 -15.39 16.55
C GLN A 1 14.47 -16.30 16.90
N ARG A 2 14.60 -17.65 16.84
CA ARG A 2 13.48 -18.58 17.10
C ARG A 2 12.93 -18.50 18.54
N GLN A 3 13.79 -18.28 19.55
CA GLN A 3 13.36 -18.09 20.96
C GLN A 3 12.70 -16.73 21.19
N GLN A 4 13.10 -15.71 20.47
CA GLN A 4 12.51 -14.39 20.55
C GLN A 4 11.11 -14.39 19.92
N TRP A 5 10.98 -14.99 18.73
CA TRP A 5 9.67 -15.20 18.08
C TRP A 5 8.71 -16.02 18.96
N LEU A 6 9.18 -17.11 19.59
CA LEU A 6 8.36 -17.91 20.51
C LEU A 6 7.90 -17.11 21.74
N ARG A 7 8.76 -16.26 22.30
CA ARG A 7 8.38 -15.38 23.42
C ARG A 7 7.35 -14.34 23.02
N GLU A 8 7.50 -13.76 21.85
CA GLU A 8 6.54 -12.80 21.28
C GLU A 8 5.21 -13.47 20.97
N ALA A 9 5.21 -14.65 20.34
CA ALA A 9 4.00 -15.41 20.05
C ALA A 9 3.27 -15.86 21.33
N VAL A 10 4.00 -16.30 22.36
CA VAL A 10 3.42 -16.67 23.67
C VAL A 10 2.91 -15.43 24.40
N SER A 11 3.61 -14.30 24.33
CA SER A 11 3.17 -13.04 24.92
C SER A 11 1.89 -12.52 24.26
N GLN A 12 1.77 -12.62 22.93
CA GLN A 12 0.55 -12.28 22.19
C GLN A 12 -0.61 -13.23 22.51
N ALA A 13 -0.34 -14.52 22.63
CA ALA A 13 -1.37 -15.51 22.99
C ALA A 13 -1.88 -15.36 24.45
N LEU A 14 -1.03 -14.82 25.34
CA LEU A 14 -1.39 -14.53 26.75
C LEU A 14 -1.99 -13.14 26.93
N ALA A 15 -1.71 -12.20 26.02
CA ALA A 15 -2.39 -10.93 25.94
C ALA A 15 -3.77 -11.20 25.35
N GLY A 16 -4.80 -11.26 26.18
CA GLY A 16 -6.17 -11.49 25.73
C GLY A 16 -6.63 -10.46 24.67
N PRO A 17 -7.75 -10.70 23.97
CA PRO A 17 -8.24 -9.85 22.86
C PRO A 17 -8.37 -8.36 23.22
N GLY A 18 -8.47 -8.00 24.49
CA GLY A 18 -8.48 -6.62 24.95
C GLY A 18 -7.13 -5.87 24.82
N ALA A 19 -6.01 -6.58 24.78
CA ALA A 19 -4.70 -5.92 24.70
C ALA A 19 -4.40 -5.38 23.29
N ALA A 20 -4.69 -6.15 22.24
CA ALA A 20 -4.55 -5.70 20.86
C ALA A 20 -5.48 -4.52 20.56
N HIS A 21 -6.73 -4.58 21.02
CA HIS A 21 -7.70 -3.48 20.87
C HIS A 21 -7.24 -2.18 21.58
N ALA A 22 -6.70 -2.30 22.79
CA ALA A 22 -6.16 -1.14 23.51
C ALA A 22 -4.96 -0.53 22.78
N GLU A 23 -4.13 -1.37 22.16
CA GLU A 23 -2.97 -0.95 21.38
C GLU A 23 -3.37 -0.24 20.08
N LEU A 24 -4.38 -0.76 19.35
CA LEU A 24 -4.98 -0.08 18.20
C LEU A 24 -5.48 1.33 18.60
N GLN A 25 -6.21 1.42 19.71
CA GLN A 25 -6.69 2.72 20.20
C GLN A 25 -5.56 3.65 20.62
N ARG A 26 -4.48 3.13 21.21
CA ARG A 26 -3.31 3.92 21.59
C ARG A 26 -2.65 4.53 20.34
N CYS A 27 -2.37 3.70 19.34
CA CYS A 27 -1.74 4.11 18.10
C CYS A 27 -2.61 5.11 17.32
N LEU A 28 -3.92 4.86 17.23
CA LEU A 28 -4.85 5.79 16.58
C LEU A 28 -4.89 7.16 17.28
N ARG A 29 -4.84 7.20 18.62
CA ARG A 29 -4.73 8.47 19.36
C ARG A 29 -3.43 9.22 19.06
N VAL A 30 -2.33 8.50 18.87
CA VAL A 30 -1.06 9.12 18.45
C VAL A 30 -1.21 9.74 17.07
N LEU A 31 -1.80 9.01 16.10
CA LEU A 31 -1.98 9.51 14.73
C LEU A 31 -2.97 10.67 14.61
N ALA A 32 -4.00 10.69 15.47
CA ALA A 32 -4.97 11.79 15.52
C ALA A 32 -4.45 13.02 16.29
N GLY A 33 -3.33 12.89 16.97
CA GLY A 33 -2.68 13.99 17.67
C GLY A 33 -1.88 14.92 16.75
N PRO A 34 -1.49 16.11 17.21
CA PRO A 34 -0.65 17.01 16.42
C PRO A 34 0.69 16.35 16.09
N CYS A 35 1.07 16.40 14.84
CA CYS A 35 2.38 15.91 14.43
C CYS A 35 3.47 16.85 15.02
N PRO A 36 4.51 16.33 15.71
CA PRO A 36 5.50 17.12 16.42
C PRO A 36 6.30 18.14 15.60
N GLY A 37 6.09 18.26 14.31
CA GLY A 37 6.70 19.26 13.43
C GLY A 37 5.76 20.40 13.02
N GLU A 38 4.49 20.38 13.41
CA GLU A 38 3.53 21.42 13.00
C GLU A 38 3.65 22.68 13.82
N ALA A 39 4.11 22.59 15.07
CA ALA A 39 4.23 23.72 15.99
C ALA A 39 5.56 24.50 15.89
N ALA A 40 6.57 24.03 15.14
CA ALA A 40 7.87 24.69 15.03
C ALA A 40 8.49 24.48 13.64
N PRO A 41 8.22 25.33 12.65
CA PRO A 41 8.77 25.21 11.29
C PRO A 41 10.29 25.39 11.18
N GLU A 42 10.96 25.83 12.24
CA GLU A 42 12.38 26.16 12.24
C GLU A 42 13.32 25.07 12.80
N ARG A 43 12.79 24.01 13.39
CA ARG A 43 13.60 22.85 13.80
C ARG A 43 13.50 21.78 12.72
N GLY A 44 14.61 21.56 12.02
CA GLY A 44 14.70 20.57 10.95
C GLY A 44 14.10 19.24 11.33
N LEU A 45 13.45 18.55 10.37
CA LEU A 45 12.78 17.25 10.44
C LEU A 45 12.23 16.99 11.84
N GLY A 46 11.03 17.52 12.11
CA GLY A 46 10.36 17.31 13.40
C GLY A 46 10.33 15.82 13.72
N ASP A 47 10.44 15.50 15.00
CA ASP A 47 10.37 14.13 15.51
C ASP A 47 8.99 13.51 15.17
N THR A 48 8.89 12.93 13.96
CA THR A 48 7.73 12.14 13.52
C THR A 48 7.78 10.72 14.06
N GLY A 49 8.83 10.38 14.85
CA GLY A 49 9.09 9.02 15.32
C GLY A 49 7.91 8.38 16.02
N GLY A 50 7.13 9.16 16.77
CA GLY A 50 5.91 8.66 17.40
C GLY A 50 4.83 8.26 16.37
N HIS A 51 4.62 9.05 15.33
CA HIS A 51 3.65 8.75 14.28
C HIS A 51 4.14 7.64 13.35
N GLU A 52 5.42 7.65 12.99
CA GLU A 52 6.03 6.57 12.19
C GLU A 52 5.99 5.24 12.93
N GLY A 53 6.31 5.23 14.22
CA GLY A 53 6.21 4.06 15.09
C GLY A 53 4.78 3.54 15.18
N ALA A 54 3.80 4.42 15.40
CA ALA A 54 2.39 4.04 15.46
C ALA A 54 1.89 3.46 14.12
N LEU A 55 2.29 4.02 12.97
CA LEU A 55 1.94 3.48 11.65
C LEU A 55 2.57 2.10 11.42
N ALA A 56 3.82 1.90 11.82
CA ALA A 56 4.49 0.61 11.68
C ALA A 56 3.82 -0.46 12.55
N GLU A 57 3.54 -0.15 13.80
CA GLU A 57 2.88 -1.05 14.75
C GLU A 57 1.45 -1.40 14.32
N LEU A 58 0.67 -0.42 13.86
CA LEU A 58 -0.66 -0.67 13.29
C LEU A 58 -0.59 -1.57 12.05
N ALA A 59 0.42 -1.40 11.19
CA ALA A 59 0.57 -2.23 10.01
C ALA A 59 0.86 -3.70 10.37
N GLU A 60 1.64 -3.95 11.43
CA GLU A 60 1.90 -5.29 11.96
C GLU A 60 0.64 -5.87 12.64
N LEU A 61 -0.04 -5.09 13.47
CA LEU A 61 -1.28 -5.52 14.12
C LEU A 61 -2.37 -5.90 13.10
N CYS A 62 -2.51 -5.12 12.04
CA CYS A 62 -3.51 -5.35 10.98
C CYS A 62 -3.15 -6.50 10.02
N GLU A 63 -2.05 -7.23 10.21
CA GLU A 63 -1.83 -8.51 9.56
C GLU A 63 -2.81 -9.59 10.08
N SER A 64 -3.34 -9.42 11.29
CA SER A 64 -4.46 -10.19 11.81
C SER A 64 -5.78 -9.62 11.27
N LEU A 65 -6.66 -10.49 10.74
CA LEU A 65 -7.97 -10.09 10.21
C LEU A 65 -8.88 -9.48 11.30
N ASP A 66 -8.82 -10.01 12.52
CA ASP A 66 -9.61 -9.49 13.65
C ASP A 66 -9.18 -8.06 14.00
N ASN A 67 -7.87 -7.82 14.11
CA ASN A 67 -7.33 -6.50 14.36
C ASN A 67 -7.60 -5.51 13.22
N ALA A 68 -7.53 -5.96 11.96
CA ALA A 68 -7.88 -5.14 10.81
C ALA A 68 -9.35 -4.74 10.81
N THR A 69 -10.25 -5.66 11.21
CA THR A 69 -11.67 -5.39 11.39
C THR A 69 -11.90 -4.37 12.50
N ASP A 70 -11.26 -4.54 13.66
CA ASP A 70 -11.33 -3.60 14.77
C ASP A 70 -10.79 -2.22 14.38
N PHE A 71 -9.65 -2.17 13.70
CA PHE A 71 -9.06 -0.94 13.18
C PHE A 71 -10.03 -0.17 12.26
N CYS A 72 -10.69 -0.87 11.32
CA CYS A 72 -11.70 -0.28 10.45
C CYS A 72 -12.90 0.24 11.25
N SER A 73 -13.33 -0.49 12.29
CA SER A 73 -14.46 -0.11 13.15
C SER A 73 -14.16 1.11 14.01
N LEU A 74 -12.90 1.31 14.38
CA LEU A 74 -12.40 2.47 15.12
C LEU A 74 -12.18 3.73 14.26
N GLY A 75 -12.50 3.71 12.97
CA GLY A 75 -12.29 4.84 12.06
C GLY A 75 -10.84 4.98 11.57
N GLY A 76 -10.06 3.92 11.65
CA GLY A 76 -8.64 3.94 11.28
C GLY A 76 -8.40 4.21 9.80
N LEU A 77 -9.31 3.78 8.91
CA LEU A 77 -9.17 4.04 7.47
C LEU A 77 -9.24 5.53 7.13
N GLU A 78 -10.12 6.28 7.80
CA GLU A 78 -10.27 7.72 7.62
C GLU A 78 -8.97 8.45 8.01
N VAL A 79 -8.38 8.10 9.16
CA VAL A 79 -7.10 8.65 9.62
C VAL A 79 -5.97 8.36 8.63
N VAL A 80 -5.90 7.13 8.13
CA VAL A 80 -4.87 6.73 7.16
C VAL A 80 -5.00 7.49 5.84
N LEU A 81 -6.23 7.72 5.37
CA LEU A 81 -6.46 8.46 4.13
C LEU A 81 -6.03 9.93 4.24
N GLU A 82 -6.24 10.58 5.38
CA GLU A 82 -5.73 11.92 5.63
C GLU A 82 -4.20 11.96 5.58
N LEU A 83 -3.53 10.97 6.17
CA LEU A 83 -2.07 10.86 6.19
C LEU A 83 -1.44 10.59 4.81
N LEU A 84 -2.19 10.09 3.82
CA LEU A 84 -1.70 9.98 2.44
C LEU A 84 -1.38 11.35 1.82
N GLY A 85 -2.04 12.42 2.28
CA GLY A 85 -1.77 13.80 1.86
C GLY A 85 -0.77 14.54 2.73
N HIS A 86 -0.18 13.91 3.74
CA HIS A 86 0.67 14.58 4.70
C HIS A 86 1.98 15.10 4.08
N ARG A 87 2.49 16.25 4.55
CA ARG A 87 3.74 16.86 4.03
C ARG A 87 4.97 15.97 4.18
N TRP A 88 5.02 15.11 5.21
CA TRP A 88 6.15 14.23 5.49
C TRP A 88 6.08 12.90 4.73
N PRO A 89 7.05 12.60 3.85
CA PRO A 89 7.06 11.38 3.07
C PRO A 89 6.99 10.08 3.89
N PRO A 90 7.68 9.94 5.04
CA PRO A 90 7.57 8.74 5.86
C PRO A 90 6.14 8.44 6.31
N LEU A 91 5.35 9.47 6.64
CA LEU A 91 3.96 9.29 7.05
C LEU A 91 3.09 8.88 5.86
N ARG A 92 3.27 9.47 4.67
CA ARG A 92 2.57 9.03 3.45
C ARG A 92 2.88 7.58 3.11
N ALA A 93 4.17 7.18 3.18
CA ALA A 93 4.58 5.81 2.92
C ALA A 93 4.06 4.83 3.98
N GLY A 94 4.09 5.21 5.25
CA GLY A 94 3.53 4.43 6.36
C GLY A 94 2.03 4.24 6.23
N ALA A 95 1.29 5.31 5.95
CA ALA A 95 -0.15 5.30 5.71
C ALA A 95 -0.53 4.37 4.54
N ALA A 96 0.19 4.45 3.43
CA ALA A 96 -0.06 3.57 2.30
C ALA A 96 0.21 2.09 2.65
N ARG A 97 1.27 1.79 3.39
CA ARG A 97 1.55 0.41 3.86
C ARG A 97 0.45 -0.10 4.80
N LEU A 98 0.07 0.69 5.79
CA LEU A 98 -0.99 0.33 6.74
C LEU A 98 -2.32 0.06 6.01
N LEU A 99 -2.70 0.92 5.06
CA LEU A 99 -3.89 0.71 4.23
C LEU A 99 -3.84 -0.63 3.48
N GLY A 100 -2.68 -0.96 2.91
CA GLY A 100 -2.47 -2.23 2.23
C GLY A 100 -2.59 -3.43 3.18
N SER A 101 -1.96 -3.37 4.36
CA SER A 101 -2.05 -4.43 5.37
C SER A 101 -3.49 -4.66 5.84
N CYS A 102 -4.24 -3.59 6.12
CA CYS A 102 -5.66 -3.69 6.53
C CYS A 102 -6.56 -4.27 5.43
N ALA A 103 -6.30 -3.90 4.17
CA ALA A 103 -7.12 -4.35 3.04
C ALA A 103 -6.75 -5.78 2.57
N GLN A 104 -5.60 -6.29 2.97
CA GLN A 104 -5.13 -7.59 2.50
C GLN A 104 -6.02 -8.71 3.04
N ASN A 105 -6.68 -9.43 2.11
CA ASN A 105 -7.55 -10.57 2.41
C ASN A 105 -8.79 -10.24 3.28
N LEU A 106 -9.18 -8.97 3.39
CA LEU A 106 -10.36 -8.52 4.13
C LEU A 106 -11.31 -7.73 3.20
N PRO A 107 -12.30 -8.40 2.56
CA PRO A 107 -13.21 -7.78 1.58
C PRO A 107 -13.96 -6.57 2.12
N GLU A 108 -14.38 -6.59 3.39
CA GLU A 108 -15.08 -5.48 4.02
C GLU A 108 -14.19 -4.22 4.13
N ALA A 109 -12.91 -4.40 4.51
CA ALA A 109 -11.95 -3.29 4.55
C ALA A 109 -11.65 -2.76 3.15
N GLN A 110 -11.52 -3.65 2.14
CA GLN A 110 -11.36 -3.25 0.74
C GLN A 110 -12.53 -2.39 0.28
N ALA A 111 -13.76 -2.88 0.46
CA ALA A 111 -14.96 -2.16 0.03
C ALA A 111 -15.09 -0.79 0.73
N ARG A 112 -14.83 -0.73 2.04
CA ARG A 112 -14.88 0.53 2.79
C ARG A 112 -13.78 1.50 2.33
N ALA A 113 -12.55 1.05 2.15
CA ALA A 113 -11.46 1.88 1.65
C ALA A 113 -11.76 2.44 0.25
N LEU A 114 -12.32 1.62 -0.65
CA LEU A 114 -12.75 2.06 -1.98
C LEU A 114 -13.86 3.11 -1.91
N ALA A 115 -14.87 2.90 -1.04
CA ALA A 115 -15.96 3.84 -0.82
C ALA A 115 -15.48 5.19 -0.25
N LEU A 116 -14.44 5.18 0.58
CA LEU A 116 -13.80 6.37 1.14
C LEU A 116 -12.86 7.08 0.14
N GLY A 117 -12.69 6.58 -1.09
CA GLY A 117 -11.85 7.20 -2.11
C GLY A 117 -10.35 6.89 -1.97
N ALA A 118 -10.00 5.76 -1.38
CA ALA A 118 -8.60 5.34 -1.23
C ALA A 118 -7.88 5.21 -2.58
N LEU A 119 -8.54 4.64 -3.59
CA LEU A 119 -7.90 4.35 -4.87
C LEU A 119 -7.49 5.61 -5.65
N PRO A 120 -8.33 6.65 -5.83
CA PRO A 120 -7.89 7.90 -6.45
C PRO A 120 -6.77 8.59 -5.66
N ALA A 121 -6.81 8.58 -4.32
CA ALA A 121 -5.74 9.15 -3.49
C ALA A 121 -4.40 8.42 -3.71
N LEU A 122 -4.40 7.09 -3.67
CA LEU A 122 -3.22 6.27 -3.92
C LEU A 122 -2.66 6.42 -5.35
N LEU A 123 -3.54 6.52 -6.35
CA LEU A 123 -3.12 6.79 -7.73
C LEU A 123 -2.48 8.18 -7.88
N GLY A 124 -2.99 9.18 -7.16
CA GLY A 124 -2.38 10.51 -7.10
C GLY A 124 -0.97 10.47 -6.55
N VAL A 125 -0.78 9.79 -5.42
CA VAL A 125 0.52 9.56 -4.78
C VAL A 125 1.45 8.76 -5.70
N LEU A 126 0.98 7.69 -6.33
CA LEU A 126 1.78 6.87 -7.24
C LEU A 126 2.29 7.65 -8.45
N ARG A 127 1.48 8.59 -8.97
CA ARG A 127 1.84 9.41 -10.16
C ARG A 127 2.86 10.49 -9.85
N GLY A 128 2.80 11.09 -8.68
CA GLY A 128 3.44 12.39 -8.48
C GLY A 128 4.23 12.57 -7.19
N ASP A 129 4.34 11.57 -6.32
CA ASP A 129 5.10 11.74 -5.09
C ASP A 129 6.60 11.86 -5.38
N PRO A 130 7.24 12.95 -4.90
CA PRO A 130 8.67 13.18 -5.16
C PRO A 130 9.59 12.25 -4.36
N ASP A 131 9.12 11.66 -3.27
CA ASP A 131 9.94 10.77 -2.44
C ASP A 131 9.86 9.33 -2.96
N PRO A 132 10.98 8.70 -3.33
CA PRO A 132 11.00 7.38 -3.96
C PRO A 132 10.49 6.24 -3.07
N ARG A 133 10.33 6.47 -1.76
CA ARG A 133 9.81 5.48 -0.81
C ARG A 133 8.27 5.37 -0.85
N VAL A 134 7.60 6.43 -1.28
CA VAL A 134 6.13 6.53 -1.22
C VAL A 134 5.42 5.77 -2.35
N PRO A 135 5.81 5.90 -3.64
CA PRO A 135 5.14 5.20 -4.74
C PRO A 135 5.11 3.66 -4.61
N PRO A 136 6.18 2.97 -4.16
CA PRO A 136 6.12 1.52 -3.94
C PRO A 136 5.14 1.12 -2.83
N ALA A 137 4.98 1.94 -1.79
CA ALA A 137 4.00 1.70 -0.73
C ALA A 137 2.57 1.91 -1.23
N ALA A 138 2.34 2.98 -2.00
CA ALA A 138 1.04 3.23 -2.64
C ALA A 138 0.65 2.10 -3.60
N LEU A 139 1.60 1.60 -4.39
CA LEU A 139 1.34 0.49 -5.31
C LEU A 139 1.05 -0.82 -4.58
N PHE A 140 1.65 -1.07 -3.42
CA PHE A 140 1.29 -2.20 -2.57
C PHE A 140 -0.19 -2.10 -2.12
N ALA A 141 -0.61 -0.93 -1.61
CA ALA A 141 -2.00 -0.72 -1.21
C ALA A 141 -2.97 -0.88 -2.39
N ILE A 142 -2.65 -0.30 -3.56
CA ILE A 142 -3.45 -0.49 -4.78
C ILE A 142 -3.59 -1.99 -5.10
N SER A 143 -2.50 -2.76 -5.04
CA SER A 143 -2.54 -4.20 -5.27
C SER A 143 -3.51 -4.93 -4.33
N CYS A 144 -3.50 -4.56 -3.05
CA CYS A 144 -4.41 -5.13 -2.06
C CYS A 144 -5.89 -4.75 -2.30
N LEU A 145 -6.15 -3.56 -2.86
CA LEU A 145 -7.52 -3.08 -3.13
C LEU A 145 -8.13 -3.64 -4.42
N VAL A 146 -7.30 -4.03 -5.41
CA VAL A 146 -7.82 -4.40 -6.74
C VAL A 146 -7.76 -5.89 -7.04
N ARG A 147 -6.89 -6.64 -6.33
CA ARG A 147 -6.80 -8.10 -6.53
C ARG A 147 -7.96 -8.79 -5.81
N ALA A 148 -8.59 -9.73 -6.52
CA ALA A 148 -9.77 -10.46 -6.03
C ALA A 148 -10.95 -9.55 -5.61
N GLN A 149 -10.94 -8.27 -6.00
CA GLN A 149 -12.00 -7.30 -5.71
C GLN A 149 -12.49 -6.66 -7.03
N PRO A 150 -13.62 -7.14 -7.60
CA PRO A 150 -14.09 -6.67 -8.91
C PRO A 150 -14.36 -5.16 -8.96
N GLU A 151 -14.91 -4.59 -7.89
CA GLU A 151 -15.19 -3.15 -7.80
C GLU A 151 -13.89 -2.33 -7.82
N GLY A 152 -12.86 -2.78 -7.09
CA GLY A 152 -11.55 -2.13 -7.09
C GLY A 152 -10.92 -2.13 -8.47
N LEU A 153 -11.00 -3.24 -9.20
CA LEU A 153 -10.51 -3.31 -10.57
C LEU A 153 -11.29 -2.38 -11.51
N GLN A 154 -12.62 -2.36 -11.39
CA GLN A 154 -13.46 -1.47 -12.19
C GLN A 154 -13.12 0.00 -11.94
N GLN A 155 -12.94 0.40 -10.69
CA GLN A 155 -12.51 1.76 -10.35
C GLN A 155 -11.10 2.06 -10.89
N LEU A 156 -10.16 1.11 -10.80
CA LEU A 156 -8.82 1.25 -11.35
C LEU A 156 -8.86 1.54 -12.86
N GLU A 157 -9.67 0.80 -13.62
CA GLU A 157 -9.86 1.01 -15.05
C GLU A 157 -10.47 2.40 -15.34
N ALA A 158 -11.53 2.76 -14.63
CA ALA A 158 -12.23 4.05 -14.79
C ALA A 158 -11.33 5.27 -14.50
N LEU A 159 -10.38 5.13 -13.56
CA LEU A 159 -9.43 6.18 -13.17
C LEU A 159 -8.17 6.23 -14.06
N GLY A 160 -8.09 5.41 -15.12
CA GLY A 160 -6.90 5.30 -15.96
C GLY A 160 -5.69 4.67 -15.21
N GLY A 161 -5.95 3.88 -14.19
CA GLY A 161 -4.91 3.27 -13.35
C GLY A 161 -4.03 2.29 -14.11
N LEU A 162 -4.55 1.62 -15.15
CA LEU A 162 -3.76 0.71 -15.98
C LEU A 162 -2.62 1.44 -16.71
N GLU A 163 -2.84 2.65 -17.19
CA GLU A 163 -1.80 3.49 -17.79
C GLU A 163 -0.72 3.87 -16.77
N VAL A 164 -1.14 4.21 -15.54
CA VAL A 164 -0.23 4.53 -14.42
C VAL A 164 0.65 3.34 -14.08
N LEU A 165 0.08 2.14 -14.00
CA LEU A 165 0.83 0.90 -13.78
C LEU A 165 1.83 0.62 -14.92
N GLY A 166 1.41 0.82 -16.17
CA GLY A 166 2.28 0.72 -17.33
C GLY A 166 3.44 1.73 -17.29
N GLY A 167 3.19 2.95 -16.82
CA GLY A 167 4.22 3.97 -16.58
C GLY A 167 5.20 3.58 -15.47
N ALA A 168 4.73 2.97 -14.41
CA ALA A 168 5.55 2.53 -13.28
C ALA A 168 6.60 1.44 -13.66
N LEU A 169 6.39 0.71 -14.75
CA LEU A 169 7.40 -0.21 -15.31
C LEU A 169 8.68 0.51 -15.78
N GLN A 170 8.60 1.78 -16.09
CA GLN A 170 9.73 2.60 -16.55
C GLN A 170 10.34 3.46 -15.45
N SER A 171 9.91 3.26 -14.20
CA SER A 171 10.46 3.99 -13.05
C SER A 171 11.97 3.74 -12.91
N PRO A 172 12.77 4.76 -12.54
CA PRO A 172 14.17 4.55 -12.18
C PRO A 172 14.34 3.70 -10.92
N HIS A 173 13.28 3.50 -10.12
CA HIS A 173 13.32 2.80 -8.84
C HIS A 173 12.97 1.31 -9.00
N PRO A 174 13.93 0.38 -8.80
CA PRO A 174 13.70 -1.06 -8.96
C PRO A 174 12.52 -1.62 -8.15
N PRO A 175 12.31 -1.24 -6.87
CA PRO A 175 11.16 -1.75 -6.10
C PRO A 175 9.80 -1.39 -6.70
N LEU A 176 9.69 -0.21 -7.33
CA LEU A 176 8.45 0.21 -7.98
C LEU A 176 8.21 -0.58 -9.27
N ARG A 177 9.27 -0.76 -10.10
CA ARG A 177 9.17 -1.60 -11.32
C ARG A 177 8.72 -3.01 -11.01
N ALA A 178 9.36 -3.65 -10.01
CA ALA A 178 9.05 -5.02 -9.61
C ALA A 178 7.59 -5.17 -9.17
N ARG A 179 7.08 -4.26 -8.33
CA ARG A 179 5.69 -4.28 -7.87
C ARG A 179 4.71 -4.03 -9.02
N ALA A 180 5.02 -3.11 -9.94
CA ALA A 180 4.18 -2.84 -11.11
C ALA A 180 4.11 -4.06 -12.04
N ALA A 181 5.25 -4.68 -12.35
CA ALA A 181 5.31 -5.89 -13.15
C ALA A 181 4.52 -7.04 -12.51
N PHE A 182 4.69 -7.24 -11.21
CA PHE A 182 3.94 -8.25 -10.46
C PHE A 182 2.42 -8.02 -10.52
N LEU A 183 1.96 -6.80 -10.24
CA LEU A 183 0.53 -6.50 -10.25
C LEU A 183 -0.06 -6.66 -11.66
N LEU A 184 0.60 -6.15 -12.70
CA LEU A 184 0.16 -6.32 -14.08
C LEU A 184 0.11 -7.79 -14.48
N HIS A 185 1.11 -8.60 -14.10
CA HIS A 185 1.11 -10.04 -14.33
C HIS A 185 -0.11 -10.72 -13.68
N CYS A 186 -0.39 -10.42 -12.41
CA CYS A 186 -1.56 -10.95 -11.70
C CYS A 186 -2.87 -10.55 -12.38
N LEU A 187 -3.03 -9.26 -12.70
CA LEU A 187 -4.24 -8.76 -13.34
C LEU A 187 -4.47 -9.39 -14.72
N LEU A 188 -3.43 -9.56 -15.53
CA LEU A 188 -3.53 -10.21 -16.85
C LEU A 188 -3.85 -11.70 -16.75
N LYS A 189 -3.36 -12.36 -15.69
CA LYS A 189 -3.66 -13.76 -15.41
C LYS A 189 -5.11 -13.96 -15.00
N GLU A 190 -5.60 -13.09 -14.10
CA GLU A 190 -6.95 -13.16 -13.54
C GLU A 190 -8.01 -12.59 -14.51
N HIS A 191 -7.63 -11.57 -15.31
CA HIS A 191 -8.52 -10.84 -16.20
C HIS A 191 -7.95 -10.69 -17.62
N PRO A 192 -8.00 -11.77 -18.47
CA PRO A 192 -7.44 -11.73 -19.83
C PRO A 192 -8.01 -10.63 -20.73
N ARG A 193 -9.21 -10.11 -20.43
CA ARG A 193 -9.85 -8.99 -21.13
C ARG A 193 -9.03 -7.69 -21.10
N LEU A 194 -8.13 -7.54 -20.12
CA LEU A 194 -7.27 -6.37 -20.00
C LEU A 194 -6.12 -6.32 -20.99
N LYS A 195 -5.85 -7.42 -21.73
CA LYS A 195 -4.76 -7.47 -22.70
C LYS A 195 -4.89 -6.42 -23.80
N ALA A 196 -6.05 -6.36 -24.45
CA ALA A 196 -6.26 -5.44 -25.57
C ALA A 196 -6.10 -3.97 -25.15
N PRO A 197 -6.72 -3.47 -24.07
CA PRO A 197 -6.48 -2.12 -23.56
C PRO A 197 -5.02 -1.85 -23.23
N LEU A 198 -4.33 -2.76 -22.54
CA LEU A 198 -2.94 -2.58 -22.14
C LEU A 198 -1.98 -2.58 -23.34
N VAL A 199 -2.21 -3.42 -24.37
CA VAL A 199 -1.44 -3.38 -25.61
C VAL A 199 -1.62 -2.05 -26.33
N GLN A 200 -2.85 -1.54 -26.41
CA GLN A 200 -3.13 -0.24 -27.02
C GLN A 200 -2.45 0.91 -26.27
N GLN A 201 -2.29 0.80 -24.95
CA GLN A 201 -1.58 1.75 -24.09
C GLN A 201 -0.05 1.58 -24.13
N GLY A 202 0.48 0.70 -24.97
CA GLY A 202 1.92 0.51 -25.15
C GLY A 202 2.58 -0.33 -24.06
N LEU A 203 1.86 -1.27 -23.45
CA LEU A 203 2.45 -2.18 -22.43
C LEU A 203 3.59 -3.01 -23.00
N VAL A 204 3.45 -3.54 -24.23
CA VAL A 204 4.45 -4.44 -24.85
C VAL A 204 5.82 -3.79 -24.95
N PRO A 205 5.99 -2.59 -25.57
CA PRO A 205 7.31 -1.96 -25.60
C PRO A 205 7.85 -1.59 -24.21
N ARG A 206 6.99 -1.22 -23.24
CA ARG A 206 7.41 -0.93 -21.86
C ARG A 206 7.93 -2.17 -21.14
N ALA A 207 7.23 -3.31 -21.26
CA ALA A 207 7.66 -4.58 -20.68
C ALA A 207 8.93 -5.11 -21.37
N ALA A 208 9.05 -4.96 -22.71
CA ALA A 208 10.26 -5.32 -23.43
C ALA A 208 11.47 -4.46 -23.06
N ALA A 209 11.27 -3.17 -22.76
CA ALA A 209 12.32 -2.28 -22.24
C ALA A 209 12.79 -2.74 -20.86
N LEU A 210 11.88 -3.16 -19.99
CA LEU A 210 12.20 -3.70 -18.67
C LEU A 210 13.15 -4.89 -18.78
N LEU A 211 12.93 -5.81 -19.72
CA LEU A 211 13.76 -7.01 -19.91
C LEU A 211 15.15 -6.72 -20.48
N ARG A 212 15.39 -5.52 -21.01
CA ARG A 212 16.71 -5.08 -21.49
C ARG A 212 17.53 -4.35 -20.43
N SER A 213 16.90 -4.00 -19.30
CA SER A 213 17.61 -3.36 -18.17
C SER A 213 18.44 -4.39 -17.39
N GLU A 214 19.26 -3.93 -16.45
CA GLU A 214 19.98 -4.85 -15.56
C GLU A 214 19.01 -5.79 -14.84
N HIS A 215 19.43 -7.05 -14.67
CA HIS A 215 18.57 -8.08 -14.09
C HIS A 215 18.20 -7.74 -12.65
N ASP A 216 16.90 -7.48 -12.42
CA ASP A 216 16.32 -7.25 -11.10
C ASP A 216 15.06 -8.12 -10.91
N GLY A 217 14.48 -8.10 -9.71
CA GLY A 217 13.27 -8.89 -9.39
C GLY A 217 12.03 -8.60 -10.24
N ALA A 218 12.08 -7.62 -11.15
CA ALA A 218 10.99 -7.31 -12.08
C ALA A 218 10.99 -8.20 -13.33
N HIS A 219 12.11 -8.84 -13.69
CA HIS A 219 12.26 -9.58 -14.95
C HIS A 219 11.32 -10.79 -15.05
N GLU A 220 11.20 -11.60 -13.99
CA GLU A 220 10.31 -12.77 -13.99
C GLU A 220 8.85 -12.37 -14.21
N HIS A 221 8.40 -11.29 -13.56
CA HIS A 221 7.05 -10.79 -13.71
C HIS A 221 6.85 -10.07 -15.05
N GLY A 222 7.89 -9.41 -15.57
CA GLY A 222 7.92 -8.79 -16.90
C GLY A 222 7.74 -9.84 -18.00
N LEU A 223 8.48 -10.95 -17.94
CA LEU A 223 8.30 -12.09 -18.83
C LEU A 223 6.90 -12.69 -18.74
N GLY A 224 6.40 -12.91 -17.51
CA GLY A 224 5.05 -13.40 -17.31
C GLY A 224 3.97 -12.48 -17.87
N THR A 225 4.20 -11.18 -17.89
CA THR A 225 3.29 -10.18 -18.48
C THR A 225 3.26 -10.26 -20.01
N LEU A 226 4.41 -10.49 -20.65
CA LEU A 226 4.52 -10.60 -22.11
C LEU A 226 4.01 -11.94 -22.66
N CYS A 227 4.15 -13.02 -21.87
CA CYS A 227 3.72 -14.37 -22.28
C CYS A 227 2.21 -14.61 -22.09
N ARG A 228 1.46 -13.67 -21.58
CA ARG A 228 0.01 -13.77 -21.33
C ARG A 228 -0.78 -12.99 -22.37
#